data_472e46c0b766668af164c7efe62e3908
#
_entry.id   472e46c0b766668af164c7efe62e3908
#
_cell.length_a   1.000
_cell.length_b   1.000
_cell.length_c   1.000
_cell.angle_alpha   90.00
_cell.angle_beta   90.00
_cell.angle_gamma   90.00
#
_symmetry.space_group_name_H-M   'P 1'
#
loop_
_entity.id
_entity.type
_entity.pdbx_description
1 polymer ?
#
loop_
_entity_poly.entity_id
_entity_poly.type
_entity_poly.pdbx_seq_one_letter_code
_entity_poly.pdbx_strand_id
1 'polypeptide(L)'
;YKKYKESPEYMNIVTSDTLYAHNNFLHIAAELGLIGLSIFIWLLYQLFRETVSIYKGQEDPFFKIVSLSLSACLLAFLVNGLTESSLYSSRVALIFWYIMGLSFSLKKFSPFKD
;
A
#
# COMPACT_ATOMS: atom_id res chain seq x y z
N TYR A 1 5.86 37.35 14.16
CA TYR A 1 5.70 36.09 13.48
C TYR A 1 6.98 35.66 12.72
N LYS A 2 7.64 36.55 11.97
CA LYS A 2 8.94 36.31 11.32
C LYS A 2 10.06 35.95 12.31
N LYS A 3 10.13 36.68 13.41
CA LYS A 3 11.16 36.49 14.45
C LYS A 3 11.08 35.15 15.16
N TYR A 4 9.89 34.55 15.19
CA TYR A 4 9.66 33.21 15.79
C TYR A 4 10.13 32.09 14.87
N LYS A 5 10.02 32.26 13.54
CA LYS A 5 10.47 31.30 12.53
C LYS A 5 12.00 31.14 12.45
N GLU A 6 12.75 32.14 12.87
CA GLU A 6 14.22 32.17 12.81
C GLU A 6 14.87 31.75 14.14
N SER A 7 14.08 31.40 15.17
CA SER A 7 14.65 30.91 16.42
C SER A 7 15.21 29.50 16.26
N PRO A 8 16.41 29.20 16.86
CA PRO A 8 16.98 27.85 16.82
C PRO A 8 16.05 26.78 17.37
N GLU A 9 15.19 27.15 18.31
CA GLU A 9 14.20 26.29 18.95
C GLU A 9 13.08 25.92 17.98
N TYR A 10 12.62 26.85 17.13
CA TYR A 10 11.64 26.58 16.08
C TYR A 10 12.22 25.70 14.96
N MET A 11 13.47 25.91 14.60
CA MET A 11 14.18 25.06 13.62
C MET A 11 14.32 23.63 14.13
N ASN A 12 14.62 23.42 15.42
CA ASN A 12 14.69 22.11 16.03
C ASN A 12 13.32 21.40 16.08
N ILE A 13 12.23 22.16 16.27
CA ILE A 13 10.86 21.60 16.25
C ILE A 13 10.44 21.23 14.82
N VAL A 14 10.83 22.01 13.83
CA VAL A 14 10.47 21.78 12.41
C VAL A 14 11.34 20.71 11.77
N THR A 15 12.56 20.49 12.24
CA THR A 15 13.46 19.42 11.77
C THR A 15 13.26 18.10 12.52
N SER A 16 12.53 18.09 13.64
CA SER A 16 12.16 16.86 14.30
C SER A 16 11.04 16.15 13.52
N ASP A 17 11.08 14.84 13.46
CA ASP A 17 10.21 13.91 12.71
C ASP A 17 8.69 14.05 12.95
N THR A 18 8.25 15.07 13.65
CA THR A 18 6.87 15.31 14.05
C THR A 18 5.93 15.80 12.94
N LEU A 19 6.45 16.08 11.74
CA LEU A 19 5.65 16.56 10.60
C LEU A 19 5.20 15.48 9.64
N TYR A 20 5.60 14.22 9.85
CA TYR A 20 5.14 13.12 9.03
C TYR A 20 3.82 12.57 9.58
N ALA A 21 2.80 12.58 8.74
CA ALA A 21 1.60 11.81 9.02
C ALA A 21 1.97 10.33 9.00
N HIS A 22 2.04 9.68 10.17
CA HIS A 22 2.28 8.23 10.30
C HIS A 22 1.08 7.42 9.78
N ASN A 23 0.68 7.69 8.54
CA ASN A 23 -0.45 7.05 7.88
C ASN A 23 -0.30 7.21 6.37
N ASN A 24 -0.17 6.11 5.64
CA ASN A 24 -0.04 6.11 4.17
C ASN A 24 -1.22 6.80 3.48
N PHE A 25 -2.44 6.61 3.95
CA PHE A 25 -3.64 7.15 3.30
C PHE A 25 -3.74 8.66 3.47
N LEU A 26 -3.46 9.16 4.66
CA LEU A 26 -3.41 10.61 4.92
C LEU A 26 -2.29 11.27 4.12
N HIS A 27 -1.15 10.61 3.99
CA HIS A 27 -0.03 11.13 3.23
C HIS A 27 -0.34 11.21 1.73
N ILE A 28 -0.90 10.14 1.16
CA ILE A 28 -1.36 10.13 -0.24
C ILE A 28 -2.44 11.20 -0.47
N ALA A 29 -3.39 11.34 0.46
CA ALA A 29 -4.41 12.37 0.40
C ALA A 29 -3.82 13.79 0.44
N ALA A 30 -2.78 14.01 1.23
CA ALA A 30 -2.11 15.30 1.34
C ALA A 30 -1.32 15.67 0.08
N GLU A 31 -0.65 14.70 -0.55
CA GLU A 31 0.19 14.92 -1.73
C GLU A 31 -0.58 14.89 -3.05
N LEU A 32 -1.46 13.91 -3.23
CA LEU A 32 -2.19 13.67 -4.49
C LEU A 32 -3.66 14.08 -4.43
N GLY A 33 -4.10 14.59 -3.28
CA GLY A 33 -5.49 14.95 -3.05
C GLY A 33 -6.44 13.75 -2.97
N LEU A 34 -7.73 14.02 -2.88
CA LEU A 34 -8.76 12.99 -2.79
C LEU A 34 -8.88 12.14 -4.06
N ILE A 35 -8.52 12.69 -5.21
CA ILE A 35 -8.53 11.96 -6.49
C ILE A 35 -7.45 10.87 -6.46
N GLY A 36 -6.22 11.21 -6.06
CA GLY A 36 -5.14 10.24 -5.95
C GLY A 36 -5.41 9.16 -4.91
N LEU A 37 -5.97 9.55 -3.76
CA LEU A 37 -6.41 8.60 -2.74
C LEU A 37 -7.49 7.64 -3.27
N SER A 38 -8.48 8.15 -4.00
CA SER A 38 -9.54 7.32 -4.57
C SER A 38 -9.02 6.30 -5.56
N ILE A 39 -8.09 6.70 -6.43
CA ILE A 39 -7.43 5.81 -7.39
C ILE A 39 -6.62 4.74 -6.64
N PHE A 40 -5.90 5.12 -5.59
CA PHE A 40 -5.12 4.18 -4.79
C PHE A 40 -5.99 3.14 -4.09
N ILE A 41 -7.10 3.56 -3.47
CA ILE A 41 -8.07 2.65 -2.83
C ILE A 41 -8.71 1.72 -3.86
N TRP A 42 -9.11 2.24 -5.03
CA TRP A 42 -9.66 1.44 -6.11
C TRP A 42 -8.66 0.36 -6.58
N LEU A 43 -7.39 0.72 -6.69
CA LEU A 43 -6.32 -0.18 -7.09
C LEU A 43 -6.12 -1.32 -6.08
N LEU A 44 -6.11 -0.99 -4.78
CA LEU A 44 -6.06 -1.98 -3.70
C LEU A 44 -7.28 -2.91 -3.71
N TYR A 45 -8.48 -2.36 -3.96
CA TYR A 45 -9.71 -3.15 -4.08
C TYR A 45 -9.62 -4.13 -5.25
N GLN A 46 -9.18 -3.68 -6.42
CA GLN A 46 -9.02 -4.54 -7.59
C GLN A 46 -8.01 -5.67 -7.32
N LEU A 47 -6.89 -5.34 -6.69
CA LEU A 47 -5.86 -6.31 -6.34
C LEU A 47 -6.40 -7.40 -5.39
N PHE A 48 -7.13 -6.99 -4.35
CA PHE A 48 -7.74 -7.91 -3.41
C PHE A 48 -8.81 -8.79 -4.08
N ARG A 49 -9.65 -8.19 -4.92
CA ARG A 49 -10.67 -8.90 -5.69
C ARG A 49 -10.05 -9.96 -6.60
N GLU A 50 -8.95 -9.63 -7.29
CA GLU A 50 -8.27 -10.57 -8.19
C GLU A 50 -7.66 -11.75 -7.41
N THR A 51 -6.98 -11.51 -6.31
CA THR A 51 -6.41 -12.59 -5.50
C THR A 51 -7.49 -13.51 -4.91
N VAL A 52 -8.61 -12.96 -4.44
CA VAL A 52 -9.75 -13.77 -3.95
C VAL A 52 -10.42 -14.53 -5.09
N SER A 53 -10.53 -13.96 -6.28
CA SER A 53 -11.09 -14.63 -7.45
C SER A 53 -10.24 -15.85 -7.86
N ILE A 54 -8.91 -15.71 -7.87
CA ILE A 54 -7.99 -16.82 -8.13
C ILE A 54 -8.18 -17.93 -7.09
N TYR A 55 -8.24 -17.58 -5.81
CA TYR A 55 -8.46 -18.55 -4.74
C TYR A 55 -9.72 -19.37 -4.92
N LYS A 56 -10.81 -18.73 -5.33
CA LYS A 56 -12.12 -19.39 -5.52
C LYS A 56 -12.21 -20.21 -6.81
N GLY A 57 -11.54 -19.77 -7.88
CA GLY A 57 -11.63 -20.38 -9.21
C GLY A 57 -10.62 -21.49 -9.48
N GLN A 58 -9.65 -21.70 -8.60
CA GLN A 58 -8.58 -22.68 -8.81
C GLN A 58 -8.82 -23.98 -8.04
N GLU A 59 -8.53 -25.11 -8.71
CA GLU A 59 -8.48 -26.42 -8.06
C GLU A 59 -7.07 -26.77 -7.58
N ASP A 60 -6.03 -26.22 -8.23
CA ASP A 60 -4.63 -26.48 -7.89
C ASP A 60 -4.27 -25.88 -6.51
N PRO A 61 -3.84 -26.72 -5.56
CA PRO A 61 -3.46 -26.28 -4.21
C PRO A 61 -2.36 -25.22 -4.21
N PHE A 62 -1.42 -25.27 -5.16
CA PHE A 62 -0.32 -24.30 -5.24
C PHE A 62 -0.86 -22.88 -5.47
N PHE A 63 -1.72 -22.69 -6.49
CA PHE A 63 -2.30 -21.37 -6.78
C PHE A 63 -3.21 -20.88 -5.66
N LYS A 64 -3.94 -21.78 -4.99
CA LYS A 64 -4.74 -21.44 -3.81
C LYS A 64 -3.88 -20.89 -2.67
N ILE A 65 -2.80 -21.57 -2.33
CA ILE A 65 -1.89 -21.18 -1.25
C ILE A 65 -1.23 -19.84 -1.59
N VAL A 66 -0.72 -19.68 -2.79
CA VAL A 66 -0.07 -18.43 -3.23
C VAL A 66 -1.06 -17.26 -3.20
N SER A 67 -2.27 -17.45 -3.70
CA SER A 67 -3.31 -16.42 -3.71
C SER A 67 -3.74 -16.02 -2.29
N LEU A 68 -3.89 -16.99 -1.38
CA LEU A 68 -4.20 -16.74 0.03
C LEU A 68 -3.08 -15.97 0.71
N SER A 69 -1.82 -16.35 0.47
CA SER A 69 -0.65 -15.67 1.01
C SER A 69 -0.57 -14.21 0.54
N LEU A 70 -0.81 -13.96 -0.74
CA LEU A 70 -0.85 -12.60 -1.29
C LEU A 70 -1.96 -11.76 -0.68
N SER A 71 -3.15 -12.34 -0.48
CA SER A 71 -4.27 -11.66 0.19
C SER A 71 -3.93 -11.31 1.64
N ALA A 72 -3.27 -12.21 2.36
CA ALA A 72 -2.81 -11.97 3.73
C ALA A 72 -1.73 -10.87 3.79
N CYS A 73 -0.77 -10.87 2.86
CA CYS A 73 0.25 -9.82 2.74
C CYS A 73 -0.39 -8.44 2.47
N LEU A 74 -1.40 -8.38 1.60
CA LEU A 74 -2.12 -7.14 1.32
C LEU A 74 -2.86 -6.62 2.56
N LEU A 75 -3.54 -7.50 3.29
CA LEU A 75 -4.22 -7.11 4.54
C LEU A 75 -3.22 -6.61 5.58
N ALA A 76 -2.11 -7.29 5.77
CA ALA A 76 -1.05 -6.86 6.69
C ALA A 76 -0.49 -5.49 6.28
N PHE A 77 -0.27 -5.27 4.98
CA PHE A 77 0.18 -3.99 4.44
C PHE A 77 -0.84 -2.87 4.68
N LEU A 78 -2.14 -3.14 4.49
CA LEU A 78 -3.21 -2.16 4.74
C LEU A 78 -3.26 -1.76 6.22
N VAL A 79 -3.21 -2.74 7.13
CA VAL A 79 -3.20 -2.48 8.59
C VAL A 79 -1.97 -1.68 8.98
N ASN A 80 -0.78 -2.06 8.51
CA ASN A 80 0.46 -1.31 8.76
C ASN A 80 0.38 0.12 8.18
N GLY A 81 -0.23 0.30 7.03
CA GLY A 81 -0.40 1.61 6.38
C GLY A 81 -1.31 2.59 7.12
N LEU A 82 -2.12 2.12 8.09
CA LEU A 82 -2.92 2.98 8.96
C LEU A 82 -2.07 3.63 10.08
N THR A 83 -0.97 2.99 10.46
CA THR A 83 -0.11 3.42 11.58
C THR A 83 1.24 3.94 11.14
N GLU A 84 1.66 3.64 9.92
CA GLU A 84 2.98 3.97 9.39
C GLU A 84 2.90 4.46 7.94
N SER A 85 3.76 5.42 7.59
CA SER A 85 3.94 5.89 6.20
C SER A 85 4.94 5.01 5.44
N SER A 86 4.75 3.71 5.48
CA SER A 86 5.70 2.71 4.97
C SER A 86 5.93 2.78 3.44
N LEU A 87 4.96 3.25 2.65
CA LEU A 87 5.12 3.47 1.20
C LEU A 87 6.16 4.53 0.84
N TYR A 88 6.50 5.41 1.77
CA TYR A 88 7.54 6.42 1.57
C TYR A 88 8.96 5.86 1.78
N SER A 89 9.08 4.66 2.32
CA SER A 89 10.33 3.91 2.30
C SER A 89 10.48 3.24 0.93
N SER A 90 11.53 3.58 0.19
CA SER A 90 11.81 3.02 -1.15
C SER A 90 11.84 1.49 -1.15
N ARG A 91 12.31 0.87 -0.07
CA ARG A 91 12.39 -0.58 0.07
C ARG A 91 11.01 -1.22 0.16
N VAL A 92 10.13 -0.64 0.99
CA VAL A 92 8.76 -1.15 1.19
C VAL A 92 7.92 -0.90 -0.06
N ALA A 93 8.07 0.27 -0.68
CA ALA A 93 7.39 0.60 -1.94
C ALA A 93 7.73 -0.41 -3.05
N LEU A 94 9.02 -0.76 -3.23
CA LEU A 94 9.43 -1.76 -4.22
C LEU A 94 8.80 -3.13 -3.97
N ILE A 95 8.78 -3.59 -2.71
CA ILE A 95 8.14 -4.86 -2.35
C ILE A 95 6.64 -4.81 -2.62
N PHE A 96 5.97 -3.71 -2.28
CA PHE A 96 4.55 -3.53 -2.54
C PHE A 96 4.22 -3.61 -4.04
N TRP A 97 4.95 -2.86 -4.88
CA TRP A 97 4.74 -2.87 -6.33
C TRP A 97 5.07 -4.23 -6.95
N TYR A 98 6.06 -4.94 -6.41
CA TYR A 98 6.40 -6.31 -6.83
C TYR A 98 5.27 -7.29 -6.52
N ILE A 99 4.73 -7.26 -5.30
CA ILE A 99 3.60 -8.10 -4.89
C ILE A 99 2.37 -7.80 -5.76
N MET A 100 2.12 -6.52 -6.06
CA MET A 100 1.05 -6.11 -6.94
C MET A 100 1.22 -6.68 -8.34
N GLY A 101 2.39 -6.55 -8.95
CA GLY A 101 2.69 -7.11 -10.27
C GLY A 101 2.55 -8.63 -10.30
N LEU A 102 3.03 -9.31 -9.27
CA LEU A 102 2.90 -10.76 -9.13
C LEU A 102 1.44 -11.20 -9.05
N SER A 103 0.61 -10.49 -8.30
CA SER A 103 -0.82 -10.79 -8.16
C SER A 103 -1.57 -10.69 -9.49
N PHE A 104 -1.31 -9.66 -10.27
CA PHE A 104 -1.89 -9.54 -11.63
C PHE A 104 -1.36 -10.59 -12.60
N SER A 105 -0.08 -10.97 -12.47
CA SER A 105 0.53 -11.99 -13.32
C SER A 105 -0.04 -13.38 -13.05
N LEU A 106 -0.32 -13.71 -11.78
CA LEU A 106 -0.89 -15.01 -11.42
C LEU A 106 -2.20 -15.31 -12.14
N LYS A 107 -3.04 -14.31 -12.36
CA LYS A 107 -4.29 -14.49 -13.13
C LYS A 107 -4.03 -14.96 -14.55
N LYS A 108 -2.97 -14.47 -15.20
CA LYS A 108 -2.62 -14.84 -16.58
C LYS A 108 -2.10 -16.27 -16.69
N PHE A 109 -1.43 -16.76 -15.65
CA PHE A 109 -0.85 -18.10 -15.62
C PHE A 109 -1.75 -19.15 -14.95
N SER A 110 -2.81 -18.68 -14.29
CA SER A 110 -3.81 -19.52 -13.68
C SER A 110 -4.67 -20.14 -14.78
N PRO A 111 -4.68 -21.47 -14.96
CA PRO A 111 -5.58 -22.13 -15.91
C PRO A 111 -7.02 -22.01 -15.39
N PHE A 112 -7.69 -20.90 -15.70
CA PHE A 112 -9.13 -20.81 -15.53
C PHE A 112 -9.77 -21.85 -16.46
N LYS A 113 -10.46 -22.82 -15.89
CA LYS A 113 -11.50 -23.53 -16.63
C LYS A 113 -12.69 -22.57 -16.75
N ASP A 114 -12.95 -22.09 -17.98
CA ASP A 114 -14.22 -21.51 -18.36
C ASP A 114 -15.37 -22.50 -18.13
#